data_2a916c1179c552b8a127d6375848557b
#
_entry.id   2a916c1179c552b8a127d6375848557b
#
_cell.length_a   1.000
_cell.length_b   1.000
_cell.length_c   1.000
_cell.angle_alpha   90.00
_cell.angle_beta   90.00
_cell.angle_gamma   90.00
#
_symmetry.space_group_name_H-M   'P 1'
#
loop_
_entity.id
_entity.type
_entity.pdbx_description
1 polymer ?
#
loop_
_entity_poly.entity_id
_entity_poly.type
_entity_poly.pdbx_seq_one_letter_code
_entity_poly.pdbx_strand_id
1 'polypeptide(L)'
;MANYIGNRDFKHDSESCTGVLVTNLGTPDAPTPSALRRYLGEFLADPRVVEVPRFIWWFILHGVILRHRPKHSAAAYKKIWTESGSPLLAISKRQATAIQKYLDEHTTDKFHVKLAMRYGKPSIRSGLKKLQQANAKKIILMPLYPQYSASTTASTFDAVVDVLKTWRDIPELHLVKHYHDMPDYIDALAESINEHWQQNYRAEKLLFSFHGIPKAYFDAGDPYYCECRKTARLVAEKLNLNEEEWILTFQSRFGPKEWLKPYTDVTLKELASTGTKNVDIICPGFSADCLETLEEINIRYRDLFLQAGGEKFTYIPALNDRPSHIHALANIILSSA
;
A
#
# COMPACT_ATOMS: atom_id res chain seq x y z
N MET A 1 -18.27 -31.25 12.57
CA MET A 1 -19.28 -30.17 12.79
C MET A 1 -18.56 -28.85 12.59
N ALA A 2 -19.09 -27.95 11.77
CA ALA A 2 -18.56 -26.61 11.64
C ALA A 2 -18.89 -25.81 12.90
N ASN A 3 -17.91 -25.58 13.75
CA ASN A 3 -18.09 -24.78 14.95
C ASN A 3 -17.93 -23.31 14.57
N TYR A 4 -19.03 -22.58 14.44
CA TYR A 4 -19.01 -21.13 14.29
C TYR A 4 -18.48 -20.48 15.57
N ILE A 5 -17.58 -19.50 15.39
CA ILE A 5 -16.96 -18.77 16.48
C ILE A 5 -17.92 -17.66 16.93
N GLY A 6 -18.30 -17.69 18.20
CA GLY A 6 -19.05 -16.60 18.86
C GLY A 6 -18.18 -15.89 19.90
N ASN A 7 -18.69 -14.78 20.42
CA ASN A 7 -18.13 -14.14 21.61
C ASN A 7 -18.83 -14.74 22.84
N ARG A 8 -18.10 -15.49 23.69
CA ARG A 8 -18.68 -16.14 24.89
C ARG A 8 -19.13 -15.14 25.95
N ASP A 9 -18.51 -13.98 25.99
CA ASP A 9 -18.79 -12.91 26.94
C ASP A 9 -19.74 -11.84 26.37
N PHE A 10 -20.40 -12.16 25.24
CA PHE A 10 -21.31 -11.25 24.56
C PHE A 10 -22.55 -10.98 25.41
N LYS A 11 -22.87 -9.70 25.60
CA LYS A 11 -24.11 -9.24 26.22
C LYS A 11 -24.95 -8.54 25.16
N HIS A 12 -26.23 -8.91 25.06
CA HIS A 12 -27.14 -8.37 24.04
C HIS A 12 -27.49 -6.89 24.23
N ASP A 13 -27.29 -6.36 25.44
CA ASP A 13 -27.46 -4.95 25.81
C ASP A 13 -26.18 -4.11 25.68
N SER A 14 -25.07 -4.72 25.19
CA SER A 14 -23.84 -3.98 25.01
C SER A 14 -23.99 -2.93 23.91
N GLU A 15 -23.49 -1.74 24.19
CA GLU A 15 -23.40 -0.66 23.21
C GLU A 15 -22.66 -1.10 21.97
N SER A 16 -23.21 -0.78 20.79
CA SER A 16 -22.59 -1.09 19.50
C SER A 16 -21.68 0.03 19.01
N CYS A 17 -20.78 -0.30 18.10
CA CYS A 17 -19.90 0.66 17.44
C CYS A 17 -19.71 0.34 15.96
N THR A 18 -19.16 1.29 15.21
CA THR A 18 -18.61 1.05 13.88
C THR A 18 -17.14 0.70 13.99
N GLY A 19 -16.78 -0.49 13.54
CA GLY A 19 -15.39 -0.91 13.43
C GLY A 19 -14.76 -0.41 12.15
N VAL A 20 -13.52 0.07 12.21
CA VAL A 20 -12.71 0.39 11.03
C VAL A 20 -11.49 -0.53 11.01
N LEU A 21 -11.40 -1.40 10.00
CA LEU A 21 -10.25 -2.23 9.79
C LEU A 21 -9.35 -1.59 8.74
N VAL A 22 -8.38 -0.81 9.19
CA VAL A 22 -7.34 -0.25 8.31
C VAL A 22 -6.36 -1.34 7.97
N THR A 23 -6.07 -1.55 6.68
CA THR A 23 -5.18 -2.64 6.26
C THR A 23 -4.07 -2.15 5.35
N ASN A 24 -2.90 -2.81 5.46
CA ASN A 24 -1.78 -2.62 4.54
C ASN A 24 -1.15 -3.98 4.19
N LEU A 25 -0.21 -4.00 3.23
CA LEU A 25 0.38 -5.23 2.68
C LEU A 25 0.98 -6.14 3.76
N GLY A 26 1.76 -5.54 4.62
CA GLY A 26 2.52 -6.26 5.63
C GLY A 26 4.03 -6.23 5.39
N THR A 27 4.74 -6.80 6.34
CA THR A 27 6.20 -6.73 6.39
C THR A 27 6.72 -7.90 7.23
N PRO A 28 7.99 -8.32 7.04
CA PRO A 28 8.59 -9.34 7.91
C PRO A 28 8.75 -8.84 9.36
N ASP A 29 8.79 -9.77 10.31
CA ASP A 29 8.97 -9.46 11.73
C ASP A 29 10.38 -8.88 12.05
N ALA A 30 11.38 -9.19 11.21
CA ALA A 30 12.76 -8.74 11.34
C ALA A 30 13.46 -8.77 9.97
N PRO A 31 14.54 -7.97 9.77
CA PRO A 31 15.32 -7.97 8.53
C PRO A 31 16.30 -9.16 8.46
N THR A 32 15.79 -10.38 8.70
CA THR A 32 16.57 -11.62 8.70
C THR A 32 16.05 -12.61 7.66
N PRO A 33 16.92 -13.46 7.08
CA PRO A 33 16.48 -14.42 6.07
C PRO A 33 15.35 -15.36 6.54
N SER A 34 15.32 -15.73 7.83
CA SER A 34 14.28 -16.59 8.38
C SER A 34 12.92 -15.88 8.46
N ALA A 35 12.89 -14.63 8.91
CA ALA A 35 11.68 -13.80 8.94
C ALA A 35 11.16 -13.52 7.53
N LEU A 36 12.07 -13.19 6.61
CA LEU A 36 11.73 -12.98 5.19
C LEU A 36 11.18 -14.25 4.53
N ARG A 37 11.71 -15.42 4.87
CA ARG A 37 11.19 -16.69 4.34
C ARG A 37 9.74 -16.93 4.76
N ARG A 38 9.38 -16.66 6.02
CA ARG A 38 7.99 -16.78 6.50
C ARG A 38 7.07 -15.77 5.78
N TYR A 39 7.48 -14.50 5.76
CA TYR A 39 6.71 -13.43 5.12
C TYR A 39 6.51 -13.69 3.62
N LEU A 40 7.58 -13.97 2.88
CA LEU A 40 7.49 -14.27 1.44
C LEU A 40 6.71 -15.55 1.16
N GLY A 41 6.79 -16.54 2.05
CA GLY A 41 5.99 -17.76 1.95
C GLY A 41 4.49 -17.49 2.01
N GLU A 42 4.05 -16.63 2.91
CA GLU A 42 2.65 -16.20 3.03
C GLU A 42 2.25 -15.33 1.83
N PHE A 43 3.02 -14.29 1.52
CA PHE A 43 2.75 -13.33 0.45
C PHE A 43 2.66 -13.98 -0.92
N LEU A 44 3.67 -14.77 -1.31
CA LEU A 44 3.74 -15.39 -2.62
C LEU A 44 2.88 -16.66 -2.75
N ALA A 45 2.35 -17.16 -1.64
CA ALA A 45 1.36 -18.24 -1.68
C ALA A 45 -0.05 -17.74 -2.06
N ASP A 46 -0.31 -16.45 -2.05
CA ASP A 46 -1.62 -15.90 -2.41
C ASP A 46 -1.89 -16.06 -3.91
N PRO A 47 -3.02 -16.72 -4.30
CA PRO A 47 -3.39 -16.89 -5.70
C PRO A 47 -3.68 -15.56 -6.42
N ARG A 48 -4.10 -14.52 -5.69
CA ARG A 48 -4.33 -13.17 -6.25
C ARG A 48 -3.03 -12.45 -6.59
N VAL A 49 -1.93 -12.81 -5.91
CA VAL A 49 -0.60 -12.23 -6.16
C VAL A 49 0.12 -12.98 -7.27
N VAL A 50 0.01 -14.32 -7.28
CA VAL A 50 0.67 -15.17 -8.27
C VAL A 50 -0.34 -16.12 -8.89
N GLU A 51 -0.81 -15.76 -10.08
CA GLU A 51 -1.75 -16.54 -10.89
C GLU A 51 -1.01 -17.62 -11.70
N VAL A 52 -0.55 -18.65 -10.99
CA VAL A 52 0.06 -19.86 -11.56
C VAL A 52 -0.65 -21.08 -10.95
N PRO A 53 -0.87 -22.18 -11.70
CA PRO A 53 -1.46 -23.40 -11.15
C PRO A 53 -0.78 -23.81 -9.85
N ARG A 54 -1.59 -23.97 -8.77
CA ARG A 54 -1.10 -24.06 -7.38
C ARG A 54 -0.06 -25.16 -7.17
N PHE A 55 -0.26 -26.31 -7.81
CA PHE A 55 0.68 -27.42 -7.73
C PHE A 55 2.06 -27.07 -8.29
N ILE A 56 2.13 -26.46 -9.47
CA ILE A 56 3.40 -26.03 -10.09
C ILE A 56 4.05 -24.94 -9.24
N TRP A 57 3.24 -23.95 -8.81
CA TRP A 57 3.73 -22.85 -8.01
C TRP A 57 4.30 -23.27 -6.67
N TRP A 58 3.72 -24.27 -6.03
CA TRP A 58 4.22 -24.80 -4.76
C TRP A 58 5.68 -25.26 -4.87
N PHE A 59 6.03 -26.02 -5.92
CA PHE A 59 7.41 -26.48 -6.15
C PHE A 59 8.36 -25.32 -6.43
N ILE A 60 7.95 -24.34 -7.24
CA ILE A 60 8.74 -23.15 -7.56
C ILE A 60 8.98 -22.31 -6.30
N LEU A 61 7.91 -22.07 -5.53
CA LEU A 61 7.96 -21.26 -4.32
C LEU A 61 8.89 -21.89 -3.28
N HIS A 62 8.67 -23.16 -2.91
CA HIS A 62 9.43 -23.82 -1.85
C HIS A 62 10.79 -24.36 -2.32
N GLY A 63 10.89 -24.80 -3.57
CA GLY A 63 12.11 -25.37 -4.14
C GLY A 63 13.16 -24.33 -4.53
N VAL A 64 12.72 -23.16 -5.00
CA VAL A 64 13.62 -22.14 -5.57
C VAL A 64 13.51 -20.81 -4.83
N ILE A 65 12.33 -20.18 -4.82
CA ILE A 65 12.18 -18.79 -4.38
C ILE A 65 12.52 -18.63 -2.91
N LEU A 66 11.94 -19.43 -2.03
CA LEU A 66 12.16 -19.36 -0.58
C LEU A 66 13.55 -19.83 -0.14
N ARG A 67 14.34 -20.40 -1.02
CA ARG A 67 15.76 -20.76 -0.74
C ARG A 67 16.72 -19.58 -0.99
N HIS A 68 16.46 -18.80 -2.06
CA HIS A 68 17.41 -17.79 -2.53
C HIS A 68 16.96 -16.35 -2.20
N ARG A 69 15.70 -15.99 -2.49
CA ARG A 69 15.18 -14.62 -2.34
C ARG A 69 15.21 -14.06 -0.92
N PRO A 70 14.97 -14.82 0.17
CA PRO A 70 14.98 -14.29 1.53
C PRO A 70 16.29 -13.62 1.94
N LYS A 71 17.43 -14.12 1.49
CA LYS A 71 18.76 -13.54 1.79
C LYS A 71 18.93 -12.17 1.15
N HIS A 72 18.56 -12.02 -0.11
CA HIS A 72 18.63 -10.74 -0.84
C HIS A 72 17.63 -9.73 -0.27
N SER A 73 16.39 -10.15 -0.03
CA SER A 73 15.36 -9.28 0.56
C SER A 73 15.75 -8.83 1.98
N ALA A 74 16.36 -9.71 2.80
CA ALA A 74 16.84 -9.33 4.12
C ALA A 74 17.92 -8.24 4.08
N ALA A 75 18.82 -8.31 3.10
CA ALA A 75 19.84 -7.28 2.90
C ALA A 75 19.21 -5.92 2.51
N ALA A 76 18.19 -5.92 1.66
CA ALA A 76 17.45 -4.71 1.29
C ALA A 76 16.68 -4.12 2.48
N TYR A 77 15.95 -4.95 3.25
CA TYR A 77 15.26 -4.51 4.47
C TYR A 77 16.21 -3.93 5.52
N LYS A 78 17.42 -4.46 5.66
CA LYS A 78 18.42 -3.92 6.61
C LYS A 78 18.77 -2.45 6.33
N LYS A 79 18.76 -2.02 5.06
CA LYS A 79 19.10 -0.64 4.69
C LYS A 79 18.07 0.39 5.16
N ILE A 80 16.80 -0.05 5.33
CA ILE A 80 15.69 0.83 5.68
C ILE A 80 15.11 0.56 7.07
N TRP A 81 15.63 -0.46 7.77
CA TRP A 81 15.13 -0.85 9.07
C TRP A 81 15.46 0.20 10.12
N THR A 82 14.45 0.62 10.91
CA THR A 82 14.59 1.63 11.94
C THR A 82 14.55 1.01 13.35
N GLU A 83 14.79 1.81 14.37
CA GLU A 83 14.62 1.39 15.78
C GLU A 83 13.17 0.98 16.08
N SER A 84 12.19 1.59 15.40
CA SER A 84 10.76 1.24 15.46
C SER A 84 10.40 0.01 14.62
N GLY A 85 11.36 -0.63 13.97
CA GLY A 85 11.18 -1.77 13.09
C GLY A 85 10.99 -1.38 11.62
N SER A 86 10.13 -2.11 10.91
CA SER A 86 9.80 -1.80 9.52
C SER A 86 9.08 -0.46 9.39
N PRO A 87 9.53 0.46 8.51
CA PRO A 87 8.83 1.72 8.25
C PRO A 87 7.34 1.54 7.94
N LEU A 88 7.00 0.59 7.06
CA LEU A 88 5.61 0.31 6.71
C LEU A 88 4.73 0.04 7.93
N LEU A 89 5.18 -0.81 8.85
CA LEU A 89 4.41 -1.15 10.05
C LEU A 89 4.35 0.03 11.03
N ALA A 90 5.48 0.71 11.26
CA ALA A 90 5.56 1.84 12.19
C ALA A 90 4.66 2.99 11.73
N ILE A 91 4.70 3.34 10.44
CA ILE A 91 3.87 4.39 9.84
C ILE A 91 2.40 3.98 9.86
N SER A 92 2.05 2.75 9.42
CA SER A 92 0.65 2.30 9.44
C SER A 92 0.04 2.29 10.85
N LYS A 93 0.84 2.03 11.90
CA LYS A 93 0.38 2.19 13.29
C LYS A 93 0.06 3.64 13.61
N ARG A 94 0.92 4.60 13.22
CA ARG A 94 0.66 6.03 13.42
C ARG A 94 -0.57 6.49 12.65
N GLN A 95 -0.72 6.06 11.39
CA GLN A 95 -1.92 6.33 10.58
C GLN A 95 -3.19 5.86 11.29
N ALA A 96 -3.24 4.60 11.74
CA ALA A 96 -4.43 4.07 12.43
C ALA A 96 -4.73 4.82 13.75
N THR A 97 -3.70 5.21 14.49
CA THR A 97 -3.85 6.01 15.72
C THR A 97 -4.35 7.42 15.40
N ALA A 98 -3.81 8.06 14.37
CA ALA A 98 -4.21 9.40 13.97
C ALA A 98 -5.64 9.44 13.40
N ILE A 99 -6.05 8.41 12.63
CA ILE A 99 -7.43 8.25 12.16
C ILE A 99 -8.38 8.09 13.35
N GLN A 100 -8.06 7.24 14.33
CA GLN A 100 -8.90 7.10 15.53
C GLN A 100 -9.08 8.44 16.22
N LYS A 101 -7.97 9.15 16.47
CA LYS A 101 -8.00 10.46 17.12
C LYS A 101 -8.86 11.46 16.33
N TYR A 102 -8.69 11.51 15.00
CA TYR A 102 -9.49 12.41 14.16
C TYR A 102 -10.99 12.10 14.27
N LEU A 103 -11.37 10.83 14.20
CA LEU A 103 -12.77 10.43 14.34
C LEU A 103 -13.34 10.78 15.71
N ASP A 104 -12.59 10.55 16.80
CA ASP A 104 -12.99 10.90 18.16
C ASP A 104 -13.21 12.42 18.36
N GLU A 105 -12.49 13.26 17.60
CA GLU A 105 -12.57 14.73 17.67
C GLU A 105 -13.66 15.33 16.77
N HIS A 106 -14.08 14.62 15.70
CA HIS A 106 -14.94 15.21 14.65
C HIS A 106 -16.32 14.55 14.52
N THR A 107 -16.62 13.51 15.30
CA THR A 107 -17.94 12.90 15.33
C THR A 107 -18.31 12.41 16.73
N THR A 108 -19.61 12.35 17.02
CA THR A 108 -20.14 11.71 18.23
C THR A 108 -20.35 10.21 18.07
N ASP A 109 -20.27 9.70 16.85
CA ASP A 109 -20.41 8.28 16.56
C ASP A 109 -19.22 7.48 17.10
N LYS A 110 -19.52 6.31 17.63
CA LYS A 110 -18.48 5.48 18.25
C LYS A 110 -17.75 4.64 17.22
N PHE A 111 -16.52 5.03 16.90
CA PHE A 111 -15.63 4.29 16.03
C PHE A 111 -14.56 3.54 16.80
N HIS A 112 -14.19 2.34 16.30
CA HIS A 112 -13.02 1.60 16.76
C HIS A 112 -12.11 1.27 15.58
N VAL A 113 -10.97 1.96 15.47
CA VAL A 113 -9.98 1.75 14.42
C VAL A 113 -8.99 0.68 14.85
N LYS A 114 -8.76 -0.33 14.00
CA LYS A 114 -7.76 -1.37 14.21
C LYS A 114 -6.93 -1.53 12.94
N LEU A 115 -5.61 -1.58 13.10
CA LEU A 115 -4.68 -1.92 12.04
C LEU A 115 -4.58 -3.44 11.90
N ALA A 116 -4.55 -3.90 10.64
CA ALA A 116 -4.15 -5.25 10.29
C ALA A 116 -3.25 -5.26 9.05
N MET A 117 -2.40 -6.28 8.94
CA MET A 117 -1.59 -6.54 7.77
C MET A 117 -2.17 -7.71 6.98
N ARG A 118 -2.19 -7.58 5.65
CA ARG A 118 -2.62 -8.68 4.79
C ARG A 118 -1.75 -9.90 4.98
N TYR A 119 -0.43 -9.68 5.11
CA TYR A 119 0.57 -10.71 5.39
C TYR A 119 1.38 -10.34 6.63
N GLY A 120 1.61 -11.32 7.51
CA GLY A 120 2.34 -11.11 8.76
C GLY A 120 1.48 -10.55 9.89
N LYS A 121 2.03 -9.65 10.70
CA LYS A 121 1.42 -9.18 11.95
C LYS A 121 1.34 -7.65 12.03
N PRO A 122 0.25 -7.12 12.68
CA PRO A 122 -0.92 -7.81 13.21
C PRO A 122 -1.81 -8.39 12.09
N SER A 123 -2.29 -9.61 12.23
CA SER A 123 -3.05 -10.28 11.17
C SER A 123 -4.49 -9.74 11.07
N ILE A 124 -5.12 -9.89 9.88
CA ILE A 124 -6.54 -9.58 9.65
C ILE A 124 -7.43 -10.28 10.70
N ARG A 125 -7.19 -11.56 10.97
CA ARG A 125 -7.93 -12.30 12.02
C ARG A 125 -7.82 -11.62 13.38
N SER A 126 -6.64 -11.13 13.77
CA SER A 126 -6.46 -10.46 15.08
C SER A 126 -7.14 -9.09 15.14
N GLY A 127 -7.12 -8.34 14.05
CA GLY A 127 -7.83 -7.06 13.93
C GLY A 127 -9.34 -7.24 14.03
N LEU A 128 -9.88 -8.14 13.23
CA LEU A 128 -11.32 -8.49 13.27
C LEU A 128 -11.79 -8.98 14.65
N LYS A 129 -10.98 -9.84 15.31
CA LYS A 129 -11.31 -10.30 16.66
C LYS A 129 -11.44 -9.14 17.66
N LYS A 130 -10.58 -8.12 17.57
CA LYS A 130 -10.68 -6.93 18.43
C LYS A 130 -11.93 -6.12 18.14
N LEU A 131 -12.33 -5.99 16.87
CA LEU A 131 -13.57 -5.33 16.49
C LEU A 131 -14.81 -6.11 16.96
N GLN A 132 -14.79 -7.45 16.87
CA GLN A 132 -15.84 -8.31 17.42
C GLN A 132 -15.98 -8.12 18.93
N GLN A 133 -14.86 -8.06 19.67
CA GLN A 133 -14.85 -7.82 21.11
C GLN A 133 -15.38 -6.43 21.49
N ALA A 134 -15.22 -5.44 20.61
CA ALA A 134 -15.78 -4.10 20.78
C ALA A 134 -17.26 -3.99 20.36
N ASN A 135 -17.92 -5.11 20.03
CA ASN A 135 -19.30 -5.16 19.55
C ASN A 135 -19.54 -4.33 18.28
N ALA A 136 -18.59 -4.36 17.32
CA ALA A 136 -18.77 -3.71 16.02
C ALA A 136 -19.87 -4.42 15.22
N LYS A 137 -20.96 -3.71 14.93
CA LYS A 137 -22.09 -4.21 14.12
C LYS A 137 -21.92 -3.87 12.63
N LYS A 138 -21.12 -2.88 12.33
CA LYS A 138 -20.65 -2.52 11.00
C LYS A 138 -19.13 -2.51 11.00
N ILE A 139 -18.50 -3.02 9.94
CA ILE A 139 -17.05 -2.95 9.74
C ILE A 139 -16.77 -2.28 8.40
N ILE A 140 -16.07 -1.16 8.45
CA ILE A 140 -15.52 -0.50 7.28
C ILE A 140 -14.12 -1.09 7.05
N LEU A 141 -13.95 -1.82 5.96
CA LEU A 141 -12.65 -2.32 5.51
C LEU A 141 -11.99 -1.24 4.67
N MET A 142 -10.91 -0.66 5.20
CA MET A 142 -10.15 0.43 4.60
C MET A 142 -8.74 -0.04 4.20
N PRO A 143 -8.55 -0.61 3.00
CA PRO A 143 -7.22 -0.91 2.49
C PRO A 143 -6.45 0.38 2.18
N LEU A 144 -5.22 0.49 2.67
CA LEU A 144 -4.36 1.64 2.39
C LEU A 144 -3.71 1.55 0.99
N TYR A 145 -4.52 1.19 0.01
CA TYR A 145 -4.18 1.17 -1.41
C TYR A 145 -5.14 2.10 -2.15
N PRO A 146 -4.67 3.29 -2.58
CA PRO A 146 -5.56 4.25 -3.25
C PRO A 146 -6.15 3.70 -4.54
N GLN A 147 -5.34 2.96 -5.31
CA GLN A 147 -5.74 2.32 -6.55
C GLN A 147 -6.09 0.86 -6.30
N TYR A 148 -7.22 0.42 -6.83
CA TYR A 148 -7.62 -0.99 -6.75
C TYR A 148 -6.74 -1.88 -7.63
N SER A 149 -6.38 -3.03 -7.10
CA SER A 149 -5.94 -4.20 -7.87
C SER A 149 -6.45 -5.48 -7.22
N ALA A 150 -6.66 -6.51 -8.04
CA ALA A 150 -7.00 -7.83 -7.54
C ALA A 150 -5.93 -8.38 -6.59
N SER A 151 -4.67 -8.06 -6.84
CA SER A 151 -3.52 -8.49 -6.01
C SER A 151 -3.40 -7.78 -4.66
N THR A 152 -4.13 -6.69 -4.43
CA THR A 152 -4.10 -5.89 -3.19
C THR A 152 -5.46 -5.85 -2.50
N THR A 153 -6.37 -5.03 -3.00
CA THR A 153 -7.70 -4.81 -2.39
C THR A 153 -8.52 -6.09 -2.36
N ALA A 154 -8.61 -6.84 -3.49
CA ALA A 154 -9.39 -8.07 -3.50
C ALA A 154 -8.74 -9.19 -2.66
N SER A 155 -7.41 -9.30 -2.65
CA SER A 155 -6.69 -10.20 -1.75
C SER A 155 -7.00 -9.92 -0.28
N THR A 156 -7.06 -8.63 0.09
CA THR A 156 -7.44 -8.21 1.45
C THR A 156 -8.88 -8.57 1.77
N PHE A 157 -9.80 -8.32 0.83
CA PHE A 157 -11.21 -8.70 0.97
C PHE A 157 -11.37 -10.19 1.18
N ASP A 158 -10.73 -11.03 0.36
CA ASP A 158 -10.78 -12.49 0.50
C ASP A 158 -10.35 -12.93 1.91
N ALA A 159 -9.25 -12.37 2.44
CA ALA A 159 -8.76 -12.71 3.77
C ALA A 159 -9.72 -12.27 4.90
N VAL A 160 -10.44 -11.16 4.72
CA VAL A 160 -11.48 -10.70 5.66
C VAL A 160 -12.67 -11.67 5.63
N VAL A 161 -13.18 -11.99 4.43
CA VAL A 161 -14.30 -12.91 4.24
C VAL A 161 -13.97 -14.30 4.77
N ASP A 162 -12.73 -14.79 4.59
CA ASP A 162 -12.26 -16.08 5.12
C ASP A 162 -12.33 -16.15 6.66
N VAL A 163 -12.20 -15.02 7.33
CA VAL A 163 -12.41 -14.96 8.79
C VAL A 163 -13.89 -14.86 9.11
N LEU A 164 -14.63 -13.93 8.47
CA LEU A 164 -16.04 -13.66 8.79
C LEU A 164 -16.94 -14.88 8.55
N LYS A 165 -16.70 -15.68 7.52
CA LYS A 165 -17.48 -16.91 7.27
C LYS A 165 -17.40 -17.94 8.40
N THR A 166 -16.46 -17.78 9.33
CA THR A 166 -16.36 -18.62 10.53
C THR A 166 -17.14 -18.05 11.72
N TRP A 167 -17.66 -16.82 11.61
CA TRP A 167 -18.36 -16.18 12.70
C TRP A 167 -19.84 -16.57 12.76
N ARG A 168 -20.41 -16.57 13.96
CA ARG A 168 -21.83 -16.84 14.16
C ARG A 168 -22.69 -15.62 13.81
N ASP A 169 -22.25 -14.43 14.18
CA ASP A 169 -22.88 -13.13 13.87
C ASP A 169 -21.92 -12.37 12.95
N ILE A 170 -22.34 -12.13 11.72
CA ILE A 170 -21.54 -11.43 10.71
C ILE A 170 -21.98 -9.97 10.72
N PRO A 171 -21.06 -9.01 10.98
CA PRO A 171 -21.38 -7.59 10.92
C PRO A 171 -21.66 -7.14 9.48
N GLU A 172 -22.32 -6.01 9.32
CA GLU A 172 -22.35 -5.32 8.03
C GLU A 172 -20.92 -5.04 7.59
N LEU A 173 -20.58 -5.37 6.34
CA LEU A 173 -19.23 -5.14 5.79
C LEU A 173 -19.29 -4.13 4.66
N HIS A 174 -18.66 -2.98 4.86
CA HIS A 174 -18.43 -1.99 3.82
C HIS A 174 -16.98 -2.03 3.36
N LEU A 175 -16.73 -2.24 2.06
CA LEU A 175 -15.39 -2.21 1.47
C LEU A 175 -15.15 -0.87 0.81
N VAL A 176 -14.16 -0.12 1.28
CA VAL A 176 -13.59 1.00 0.52
C VAL A 176 -12.74 0.39 -0.60
N LYS A 177 -13.32 0.31 -1.79
CA LYS A 177 -12.68 -0.35 -2.93
C LYS A 177 -11.45 0.40 -3.43
N HIS A 178 -11.55 1.71 -3.53
CA HIS A 178 -10.52 2.63 -4.01
C HIS A 178 -10.81 4.06 -3.55
N TYR A 179 -9.79 4.92 -3.60
CA TYR A 179 -9.93 6.36 -3.34
C TYR A 179 -8.92 7.19 -4.15
N HIS A 180 -8.47 6.64 -5.27
CA HIS A 180 -7.42 7.13 -6.16
C HIS A 180 -7.69 8.51 -6.79
N ASP A 181 -8.94 8.94 -6.83
CA ASP A 181 -9.42 10.20 -7.44
C ASP A 181 -10.22 11.08 -6.46
N MET A 182 -10.25 10.70 -5.18
CA MET A 182 -10.93 11.51 -4.16
C MET A 182 -10.23 12.87 -4.00
N PRO A 183 -10.98 13.98 -4.00
CA PRO A 183 -10.40 15.33 -3.98
C PRO A 183 -9.40 15.53 -2.83
N ASP A 184 -9.75 15.17 -1.61
CA ASP A 184 -8.88 15.35 -0.43
C ASP A 184 -7.57 14.57 -0.57
N TYR A 185 -7.59 13.38 -1.20
CA TYR A 185 -6.39 12.59 -1.44
C TYR A 185 -5.50 13.23 -2.52
N ILE A 186 -6.09 13.73 -3.60
CA ILE A 186 -5.36 14.44 -4.67
C ILE A 186 -4.75 15.74 -4.11
N ASP A 187 -5.51 16.46 -3.28
CA ASP A 187 -5.05 17.69 -2.62
C ASP A 187 -3.87 17.43 -1.69
N ALA A 188 -3.93 16.37 -0.88
CA ALA A 188 -2.82 15.96 -0.01
C ALA A 188 -1.54 15.61 -0.80
N LEU A 189 -1.66 14.95 -1.96
CA LEU A 189 -0.51 14.68 -2.83
C LEU A 189 0.07 15.97 -3.42
N ALA A 190 -0.78 16.85 -3.95
CA ALA A 190 -0.34 18.12 -4.53
C ALA A 190 0.29 19.04 -3.47
N GLU A 191 -0.28 19.09 -2.26
CA GLU A 191 0.28 19.82 -1.11
C GLU A 191 1.69 19.29 -0.77
N SER A 192 1.85 17.96 -0.66
CA SER A 192 3.13 17.32 -0.37
C SER A 192 4.21 17.67 -1.40
N ILE A 193 3.86 17.69 -2.68
CA ILE A 193 4.77 18.05 -3.78
C ILE A 193 5.12 19.54 -3.72
N ASN A 194 4.13 20.41 -3.52
CA ASN A 194 4.34 21.86 -3.43
C ASN A 194 5.22 22.24 -2.23
N GLU A 195 5.00 21.65 -1.06
CA GLU A 195 5.88 21.86 0.11
C GLU A 195 7.32 21.44 -0.19
N HIS A 196 7.48 20.29 -0.89
CA HIS A 196 8.80 19.85 -1.30
C HIS A 196 9.47 20.89 -2.22
N TRP A 197 8.75 21.42 -3.20
CA TRP A 197 9.28 22.45 -4.13
C TRP A 197 9.53 23.80 -3.49
N GLN A 198 8.81 24.16 -2.44
CA GLN A 198 9.09 25.36 -1.65
C GLN A 198 10.42 25.26 -0.87
N GLN A 199 10.79 24.05 -0.46
CA GLN A 199 12.02 23.79 0.31
C GLN A 199 13.21 23.43 -0.60
N ASN A 200 12.95 23.01 -1.82
CA ASN A 200 13.92 22.55 -2.79
C ASN A 200 13.66 23.16 -4.16
N TYR A 201 14.69 23.22 -5.02
CA TYR A 201 14.44 23.57 -6.41
C TYR A 201 13.59 22.48 -7.08
N ARG A 202 12.53 22.90 -7.80
CA ARG A 202 11.72 22.01 -8.63
C ARG A 202 12.60 21.38 -9.72
N ALA A 203 12.51 20.08 -9.87
CA ALA A 203 13.23 19.36 -10.90
C ALA A 203 12.63 19.59 -12.31
N GLU A 204 13.39 19.23 -13.34
CA GLU A 204 12.96 19.30 -14.74
C GLU A 204 11.80 18.36 -15.05
N LYS A 205 11.75 17.22 -14.36
CA LYS A 205 10.69 16.22 -14.51
C LYS A 205 10.20 15.70 -13.15
N LEU A 206 8.87 15.57 -13.04
CA LEU A 206 8.22 14.87 -11.94
C LEU A 206 7.82 13.47 -12.41
N LEU A 207 8.30 12.42 -11.77
CA LEU A 207 7.90 11.05 -12.04
C LEU A 207 6.88 10.59 -10.99
N PHE A 208 5.74 10.10 -11.47
CA PHE A 208 4.78 9.34 -10.66
C PHE A 208 5.08 7.85 -10.85
N SER A 209 5.71 7.23 -9.86
CA SER A 209 6.07 5.82 -9.93
C SER A 209 5.09 4.97 -9.12
N PHE A 210 4.45 4.01 -9.78
CA PHE A 210 3.53 3.06 -9.16
C PHE A 210 4.16 1.66 -9.16
N HIS A 211 3.72 0.80 -8.25
CA HIS A 211 4.11 -0.61 -8.34
C HIS A 211 3.54 -1.24 -9.62
N GLY A 212 4.36 -1.89 -10.41
CA GLY A 212 3.89 -2.60 -11.59
C GLY A 212 3.02 -3.81 -11.26
N ILE A 213 2.17 -4.19 -12.19
CA ILE A 213 1.49 -5.49 -12.21
C ILE A 213 1.72 -6.15 -13.59
N PRO A 214 1.60 -7.47 -13.71
CA PRO A 214 1.63 -8.12 -15.02
C PRO A 214 0.59 -7.54 -15.98
N LYS A 215 1.00 -7.25 -17.22
CA LYS A 215 0.09 -6.71 -18.25
C LYS A 215 -1.15 -7.57 -18.44
N ALA A 216 -1.01 -8.89 -18.31
CA ALA A 216 -2.10 -9.84 -18.41
C ALA A 216 -3.25 -9.59 -17.40
N TYR A 217 -2.96 -8.98 -16.22
CA TYR A 217 -4.01 -8.64 -15.26
C TYR A 217 -4.85 -7.47 -15.76
N PHE A 218 -4.20 -6.46 -16.32
CA PHE A 218 -4.89 -5.35 -16.99
C PHE A 218 -5.73 -5.85 -18.17
N ASP A 219 -5.17 -6.71 -19.02
CA ASP A 219 -5.88 -7.29 -20.16
C ASP A 219 -7.09 -8.14 -19.72
N ALA A 220 -7.05 -8.70 -18.50
CA ALA A 220 -8.17 -9.43 -17.88
C ALA A 220 -9.17 -8.52 -17.14
N GLY A 221 -9.00 -7.19 -17.18
CA GLY A 221 -9.97 -6.22 -16.64
C GLY A 221 -9.61 -5.64 -15.27
N ASP A 222 -8.38 -5.83 -14.74
CA ASP A 222 -7.93 -5.13 -13.54
C ASP A 222 -7.79 -3.62 -13.84
N PRO A 223 -8.50 -2.73 -13.12
CA PRO A 223 -8.56 -1.30 -13.43
C PRO A 223 -7.31 -0.53 -13.00
N TYR A 224 -6.35 -1.17 -12.35
CA TYR A 224 -5.21 -0.54 -11.69
C TYR A 224 -4.47 0.49 -12.55
N TYR A 225 -4.17 0.15 -13.80
CA TYR A 225 -3.49 1.06 -14.73
C TYR A 225 -4.27 2.36 -14.94
N CYS A 226 -5.58 2.24 -15.18
CA CYS A 226 -6.46 3.39 -15.40
C CYS A 226 -6.54 4.27 -14.15
N GLU A 227 -6.61 3.66 -12.96
CA GLU A 227 -6.67 4.37 -11.69
C GLU A 227 -5.35 5.07 -11.37
N CYS A 228 -4.20 4.42 -11.61
CA CYS A 228 -2.88 5.06 -11.49
C CYS A 228 -2.75 6.27 -12.42
N ARG A 229 -3.15 6.11 -13.69
CA ARG A 229 -3.11 7.20 -14.68
C ARG A 229 -4.02 8.35 -14.27
N LYS A 230 -5.21 8.07 -13.74
CA LYS A 230 -6.15 9.09 -13.26
C LYS A 230 -5.56 9.87 -12.08
N THR A 231 -4.98 9.19 -11.08
CA THR A 231 -4.30 9.85 -9.96
C THR A 231 -3.20 10.78 -10.45
N ALA A 232 -2.28 10.28 -11.28
CA ALA A 232 -1.16 11.08 -11.77
C ALA A 232 -1.63 12.31 -12.55
N ARG A 233 -2.63 12.16 -13.44
CA ARG A 233 -3.22 13.26 -14.20
C ARG A 233 -3.87 14.30 -13.29
N LEU A 234 -4.70 13.91 -12.35
CA LEU A 234 -5.39 14.84 -11.44
C LEU A 234 -4.40 15.61 -10.56
N VAL A 235 -3.33 14.97 -10.09
CA VAL A 235 -2.28 15.67 -9.34
C VAL A 235 -1.51 16.62 -10.25
N ALA A 236 -1.17 16.22 -11.48
CA ALA A 236 -0.50 17.10 -12.43
C ALA A 236 -1.36 18.33 -12.80
N GLU A 237 -2.67 18.15 -13.04
CA GLU A 237 -3.63 19.23 -13.24
C GLU A 237 -3.68 20.17 -12.03
N LYS A 238 -3.74 19.63 -10.81
CA LYS A 238 -3.75 20.45 -9.58
C LYS A 238 -2.47 21.26 -9.37
N LEU A 239 -1.34 20.73 -9.85
CA LEU A 239 -0.04 21.40 -9.82
C LEU A 239 0.20 22.32 -11.03
N ASN A 240 -0.75 22.43 -11.97
CA ASN A 240 -0.64 23.16 -13.23
C ASN A 240 0.59 22.73 -14.05
N LEU A 241 0.86 21.43 -14.14
CA LEU A 241 1.95 20.85 -14.94
C LEU A 241 1.52 20.64 -16.38
N ASN A 242 2.38 21.00 -17.32
CA ASN A 242 2.25 20.61 -18.72
C ASN A 242 2.57 19.12 -18.91
N GLU A 243 2.08 18.50 -19.99
CA GLU A 243 2.29 17.08 -20.28
C GLU A 243 3.78 16.68 -20.33
N GLU A 244 4.64 17.60 -20.74
CA GLU A 244 6.08 17.36 -20.82
C GLU A 244 6.80 17.39 -19.46
N GLU A 245 6.19 17.95 -18.41
CA GLU A 245 6.82 18.14 -17.10
C GLU A 245 6.69 16.92 -16.19
N TRP A 246 5.81 15.97 -16.51
CA TRP A 246 5.60 14.78 -15.68
C TRP A 246 5.53 13.48 -16.48
N ILE A 247 5.84 12.37 -15.83
CA ILE A 247 5.81 11.03 -16.45
C ILE A 247 5.23 10.04 -15.46
N LEU A 248 4.26 9.24 -15.93
CA LEU A 248 3.79 8.07 -15.18
C LEU A 248 4.68 6.86 -15.52
N THR A 249 5.14 6.15 -14.48
CA THR A 249 6.00 4.97 -14.64
C THR A 249 5.61 3.85 -13.68
N PHE A 250 6.10 2.62 -13.93
CA PHE A 250 5.85 1.45 -13.11
C PHE A 250 7.17 0.80 -12.68
N GLN A 251 7.30 0.56 -11.36
CA GLN A 251 8.46 -0.04 -10.70
C GLN A 251 8.26 -1.52 -10.35
N SER A 252 9.29 -2.16 -9.81
CA SER A 252 9.21 -3.47 -9.11
C SER A 252 8.83 -4.65 -10.00
N ARG A 253 9.11 -4.59 -11.32
CA ARG A 253 8.85 -5.73 -12.22
C ARG A 253 9.63 -6.98 -11.80
N PHE A 254 8.99 -8.13 -11.94
CA PHE A 254 9.55 -9.40 -11.54
C PHE A 254 9.27 -10.52 -12.55
N GLY A 255 10.29 -11.36 -12.80
CA GLY A 255 10.17 -12.51 -13.68
C GLY A 255 10.10 -12.16 -15.19
N PRO A 256 9.82 -13.16 -16.05
CA PRO A 256 9.90 -12.99 -17.51
C PRO A 256 8.62 -12.44 -18.16
N LYS A 257 7.51 -12.32 -17.41
CA LYS A 257 6.24 -11.81 -17.95
C LYS A 257 6.36 -10.32 -18.29
N GLU A 258 5.58 -9.87 -19.25
CA GLU A 258 5.43 -8.43 -19.52
C GLU A 258 4.61 -7.77 -18.41
N TRP A 259 5.11 -6.63 -17.92
CA TRP A 259 4.47 -5.80 -16.89
C TRP A 259 3.99 -4.49 -17.49
N LEU A 260 3.19 -3.73 -16.76
CA LEU A 260 2.76 -2.39 -17.16
C LEU A 260 3.97 -1.50 -17.45
N LYS A 261 3.84 -0.69 -18.50
CA LYS A 261 4.88 0.24 -18.98
C LYS A 261 4.39 1.69 -18.89
N PRO A 262 5.30 2.68 -18.94
CA PRO A 262 6.77 2.58 -19.02
C PRO A 262 7.42 2.12 -17.70
N TYR A 263 8.59 1.47 -17.77
CA TYR A 263 9.31 1.01 -16.60
C TYR A 263 10.15 2.13 -15.99
N THR A 264 10.07 2.33 -14.68
CA THR A 264 10.76 3.43 -13.98
C THR A 264 12.27 3.38 -14.16
N ASP A 265 12.89 2.20 -14.04
CA ASP A 265 14.34 2.02 -14.21
C ASP A 265 14.84 2.32 -15.64
N VAL A 266 14.03 2.01 -16.65
CA VAL A 266 14.34 2.30 -18.06
C VAL A 266 14.17 3.78 -18.33
N THR A 267 13.03 4.36 -17.94
CA THR A 267 12.73 5.79 -18.13
C THR A 267 13.78 6.68 -17.48
N LEU A 268 14.23 6.37 -16.26
CA LEU A 268 15.28 7.14 -15.59
C LEU A 268 16.62 7.13 -16.36
N LYS A 269 17.01 5.98 -16.91
CA LYS A 269 18.22 5.89 -17.75
C LYS A 269 18.09 6.69 -19.05
N GLU A 270 16.93 6.59 -19.71
CA GLU A 270 16.64 7.33 -20.93
C GLU A 270 16.69 8.84 -20.68
N LEU A 271 16.03 9.33 -19.63
CA LEU A 271 16.04 10.74 -19.24
C LEU A 271 17.48 11.25 -19.00
N ALA A 272 18.27 10.53 -18.20
CA ALA A 272 19.64 10.92 -17.93
C ALA A 272 20.50 10.94 -19.22
N SER A 273 20.36 9.91 -20.09
CA SER A 273 21.14 9.82 -21.34
C SER A 273 20.72 10.85 -22.38
N THR A 274 19.48 11.36 -22.34
CA THR A 274 18.97 12.41 -23.22
C THR A 274 19.16 13.83 -22.67
N GLY A 275 19.83 13.97 -21.53
CA GLY A 275 20.27 15.27 -21.00
C GLY A 275 19.48 15.81 -19.83
N THR A 276 18.43 15.11 -19.34
CA THR A 276 17.74 15.49 -18.10
C THR A 276 18.68 15.34 -16.91
N LYS A 277 18.90 16.44 -16.18
CA LYS A 277 19.83 16.49 -15.06
C LYS A 277 19.15 16.26 -13.71
N ASN A 278 17.92 16.71 -13.56
CA ASN A 278 17.22 16.73 -12.29
C ASN A 278 15.84 16.08 -12.39
N VAL A 279 15.55 15.15 -11.48
CA VAL A 279 14.24 14.51 -11.40
C VAL A 279 13.74 14.48 -9.95
N ASP A 280 12.44 14.76 -9.80
CA ASP A 280 11.70 14.47 -8.57
C ASP A 280 10.83 13.24 -8.81
N ILE A 281 10.70 12.37 -7.81
CA ILE A 281 9.90 11.16 -7.92
C ILE A 281 9.02 10.97 -6.68
N ILE A 282 7.75 10.67 -6.91
CA ILE A 282 6.76 10.35 -5.88
C ILE A 282 6.08 9.03 -6.20
N CYS A 283 5.63 8.31 -5.18
CA CYS A 283 4.99 7.00 -5.30
C CYS A 283 3.54 7.01 -4.79
N PRO A 284 2.55 7.54 -5.55
CA PRO A 284 1.20 7.73 -5.02
C PRO A 284 0.43 6.43 -4.75
N GLY A 285 0.88 5.30 -5.24
CA GLY A 285 0.29 4.00 -4.91
C GLY A 285 0.61 3.49 -3.50
N PHE A 286 1.50 4.19 -2.77
CA PHE A 286 1.96 3.82 -1.45
C PHE A 286 1.51 4.85 -0.41
N SER A 287 0.59 4.44 0.45
CA SER A 287 0.08 5.27 1.55
C SER A 287 1.14 5.51 2.65
N ALA A 288 2.13 4.64 2.75
CA ALA A 288 3.22 4.69 3.72
C ALA A 288 4.53 4.26 3.08
N ASP A 289 5.63 4.89 3.51
CA ASP A 289 6.96 4.48 3.09
C ASP A 289 7.27 3.04 3.46
N CYS A 290 7.89 2.34 2.53
CA CYS A 290 8.14 0.90 2.59
C CYS A 290 9.44 0.53 1.86
N LEU A 291 9.66 -0.76 1.63
CA LEU A 291 10.85 -1.25 0.93
C LEU A 291 10.93 -0.67 -0.50
N GLU A 292 9.80 -0.65 -1.17
CA GLU A 292 9.66 -0.24 -2.57
C GLU A 292 9.91 1.27 -2.76
N THR A 293 9.59 2.09 -1.76
CA THR A 293 9.82 3.54 -1.83
C THR A 293 11.23 3.93 -1.35
N LEU A 294 11.67 3.37 -0.23
CA LEU A 294 12.92 3.77 0.41
C LEU A 294 14.15 3.08 -0.19
N GLU A 295 14.10 1.75 -0.42
CA GLU A 295 15.24 1.03 -0.97
C GLU A 295 15.24 1.06 -2.50
N GLU A 296 14.11 0.72 -3.13
CA GLU A 296 14.09 0.63 -4.59
C GLU A 296 14.17 2.01 -5.24
N ILE A 297 13.30 2.95 -4.85
CA ILE A 297 13.29 4.29 -5.45
C ILE A 297 14.42 5.14 -4.88
N ASN A 298 14.42 5.40 -3.57
CA ASN A 298 15.28 6.44 -2.99
C ASN A 298 16.77 6.03 -2.90
N ILE A 299 17.09 4.72 -2.91
CA ILE A 299 18.49 4.27 -2.91
C ILE A 299 18.86 3.78 -4.31
N ARG A 300 18.28 2.68 -4.76
CA ARG A 300 18.71 1.96 -5.96
C ARG A 300 18.46 2.75 -7.25
N TYR A 301 17.29 3.36 -7.42
CA TYR A 301 16.99 4.12 -8.65
C TYR A 301 17.63 5.50 -8.65
N ARG A 302 17.86 6.09 -7.48
CA ARG A 302 18.73 7.28 -7.38
C ARG A 302 20.13 6.98 -7.90
N ASP A 303 20.75 5.92 -7.38
CA ASP A 303 22.10 5.55 -7.81
C ASP A 303 22.15 5.25 -9.34
N LEU A 304 21.11 4.57 -9.86
CA LEU A 304 20.97 4.26 -11.26
C LEU A 304 20.88 5.52 -12.14
N PHE A 305 20.08 6.53 -11.73
CA PHE A 305 19.93 7.79 -12.46
C PHE A 305 21.25 8.59 -12.49
N LEU A 306 21.89 8.72 -11.33
CA LEU A 306 23.17 9.43 -11.20
C LEU A 306 24.28 8.76 -12.03
N GLN A 307 24.37 7.43 -12.02
CA GLN A 307 25.33 6.68 -12.83
C GLN A 307 25.05 6.80 -14.35
N ALA A 308 23.82 7.05 -14.76
CA ALA A 308 23.43 7.25 -16.14
C ALA A 308 23.67 8.68 -16.66
N GLY A 309 24.17 9.60 -15.82
CA GLY A 309 24.50 10.98 -16.19
C GLY A 309 23.56 12.05 -15.63
N GLY A 310 22.59 11.68 -14.81
CA GLY A 310 21.81 12.62 -14.02
C GLY A 310 22.64 13.28 -12.91
N GLU A 311 22.20 14.42 -12.41
CA GLU A 311 22.93 15.20 -11.38
C GLU A 311 22.19 15.23 -10.05
N LYS A 312 20.86 15.33 -10.07
CA LYS A 312 20.04 15.38 -8.86
C LYS A 312 18.81 14.49 -8.98
N PHE A 313 18.64 13.61 -8.02
CA PHE A 313 17.46 12.76 -7.88
C PHE A 313 16.86 12.98 -6.49
N THR A 314 15.59 13.37 -6.42
CA THR A 314 14.93 13.60 -5.15
C THR A 314 13.68 12.71 -5.04
N TYR A 315 13.62 11.93 -3.98
CA TYR A 315 12.44 11.18 -3.62
C TYR A 315 11.54 12.04 -2.72
N ILE A 316 10.30 12.26 -3.14
CA ILE A 316 9.26 12.89 -2.31
C ILE A 316 8.59 11.78 -1.51
N PRO A 317 8.66 11.81 -0.16
CA PRO A 317 8.12 10.76 0.69
C PRO A 317 6.63 10.49 0.43
N ALA A 318 6.20 9.24 0.65
CA ALA A 318 4.78 8.91 0.69
C ALA A 318 4.04 9.82 1.69
N LEU A 319 2.73 9.91 1.57
CA LEU A 319 1.95 10.79 2.46
C LEU A 319 2.06 10.41 3.94
N ASN A 320 2.36 9.16 4.24
CA ASN A 320 2.58 8.70 5.61
C ASN A 320 1.43 9.12 6.54
N ASP A 321 1.75 9.60 7.74
CA ASP A 321 0.81 10.11 8.74
C ASP A 321 0.66 11.65 8.71
N ARG A 322 0.85 12.29 7.53
CA ARG A 322 0.62 13.73 7.36
C ARG A 322 -0.83 14.10 7.70
N PRO A 323 -1.06 15.28 8.31
CA PRO A 323 -2.42 15.70 8.70
C PRO A 323 -3.40 15.71 7.54
N SER A 324 -3.02 16.22 6.36
CA SER A 324 -3.88 16.23 5.15
C SER A 324 -4.23 14.82 4.67
N HIS A 325 -3.30 13.87 4.76
CA HIS A 325 -3.60 12.47 4.43
C HIS A 325 -4.55 11.82 5.43
N ILE A 326 -4.33 12.04 6.74
CA ILE A 326 -5.23 11.53 7.78
C ILE A 326 -6.63 12.10 7.64
N HIS A 327 -6.74 13.40 7.33
CA HIS A 327 -8.01 14.05 7.01
C HIS A 327 -8.72 13.36 5.83
N ALA A 328 -8.02 13.15 4.72
CA ALA A 328 -8.58 12.46 3.55
C ALA A 328 -9.08 11.05 3.88
N LEU A 329 -8.27 10.25 4.59
CA LEU A 329 -8.66 8.89 4.99
C LEU A 329 -9.85 8.88 5.96
N ALA A 330 -9.89 9.80 6.91
CA ALA A 330 -10.99 9.92 7.86
C ALA A 330 -12.31 10.34 7.18
N ASN A 331 -12.27 11.27 6.23
CA ASN A 331 -13.45 11.68 5.46
C ASN A 331 -14.02 10.52 4.62
N ILE A 332 -13.16 9.68 4.03
CA ILE A 332 -13.61 8.46 3.34
C ILE A 332 -14.32 7.51 4.31
N ILE A 333 -13.78 7.35 5.51
CA ILE A 333 -14.40 6.51 6.55
C ILE A 333 -15.77 7.09 6.98
N LEU A 334 -15.85 8.39 7.24
CA LEU A 334 -17.08 9.07 7.63
C LEU A 334 -18.16 8.98 6.54
N SER A 335 -17.79 9.10 5.26
CA SER A 335 -18.73 8.95 4.15
C SER A 335 -19.21 7.50 3.93
N SER A 336 -18.53 6.53 4.54
CA SER A 336 -18.84 5.09 4.49
C SER A 336 -19.57 4.58 5.74
N ALA A 337 -19.77 5.44 6.74
CA ALA A 337 -20.35 5.09 8.06
C ALA A 337 -21.91 5.06 8.12
#